data_3675232e218f7beb50365d4cd08fdba6
#
_entry.id   3675232e218f7beb50365d4cd08fdba6
#
_cell.length_a   1.000
_cell.length_b   1.000
_cell.length_c   1.000
_cell.angle_alpha   90.00
_cell.angle_beta   90.00
_cell.angle_gamma   90.00
#
_symmetry.space_group_name_H-M   'P 1'
#
loop_
_entity.id
_entity.type
_entity.pdbx_description
1 polymer ?
#
loop_
_entity_poly.entity_id
_entity_poly.type
_entity_poly.pdbx_seq_one_letter_code
_entity_poly.pdbx_strand_id
1 'polypeptide(L)'
;MFCDNSAINEMNPGMAGFLVAKKRMVELNGGMQQGIVYLLGAGPGDPGLITVRGRELLGMAEVLVYDALSSAEMLNWVPVACERIFVGKRASRHALPQEEINALLVRLGRAGKKVVRLKGGDPYVFGRGGEEADALHEAGIPFEVVPGVTSAIAGPAYAGIPVTHRGYCTQFTVFTGHEGENKKASSLNLKGIAEAQGTKVMLMGMQKLADVCEALIGYGQEPSVPAAAVQWATTGIQRTVTGTVKTLPARVQKAGVGAPAVVVIGDVVKERESLNWFEKLPLFGKRIVVTRTRAQAGELSARLRRLGAEVL
;
A
#
# COMPACT_ATOMS: atom_id res chain seq x y z
N MET A 1 -36.14 -31.81 17.04
CA MET A 1 -36.94 -30.57 17.01
C MET A 1 -37.03 -30.16 15.55
N PHE A 2 -38.15 -30.41 14.92
CA PHE A 2 -38.40 -30.18 13.50
C PHE A 2 -38.55 -28.67 13.28
N CYS A 3 -37.68 -28.07 12.48
CA CYS A 3 -37.88 -26.69 12.00
C CYS A 3 -38.96 -26.71 10.91
N ASP A 4 -39.99 -25.96 11.18
CA ASP A 4 -41.20 -25.76 10.36
C ASP A 4 -40.80 -25.17 8.98
N ASN A 5 -41.20 -25.86 7.91
CA ASN A 5 -40.94 -25.48 6.51
C ASN A 5 -41.88 -24.39 5.98
N SER A 6 -42.74 -23.80 6.83
CA SER A 6 -43.75 -22.82 6.40
C SER A 6 -43.19 -21.42 6.10
N ALA A 7 -42.01 -21.09 6.59
CA ALA A 7 -41.39 -19.75 6.38
C ALA A 7 -40.71 -19.55 5.04
N ILE A 8 -40.58 -20.57 4.20
CA ILE A 8 -39.83 -20.49 2.91
C ILE A 8 -40.72 -19.97 1.76
N ASN A 9 -42.02 -20.01 1.89
CA ASN A 9 -42.94 -19.68 0.80
C ASN A 9 -43.25 -18.18 0.60
N GLU A 10 -42.79 -17.31 1.49
CA GLU A 10 -43.00 -15.85 1.37
C GLU A 10 -41.74 -15.05 0.97
N MET A 11 -40.63 -15.72 0.69
CA MET A 11 -39.37 -15.05 0.34
C MET A 11 -39.26 -14.82 -1.18
N ASN A 12 -38.79 -13.63 -1.54
CA ASN A 12 -38.46 -13.26 -2.92
C ASN A 12 -37.56 -14.34 -3.58
N PRO A 13 -37.88 -14.84 -4.79
CA PRO A 13 -37.16 -15.93 -5.47
C PRO A 13 -35.64 -15.79 -5.53
N GLY A 14 -35.14 -14.54 -5.59
CA GLY A 14 -33.71 -14.23 -5.55
C GLY A 14 -33.05 -14.52 -4.19
N MET A 15 -33.76 -14.32 -3.09
CA MET A 15 -33.26 -14.61 -1.74
C MET A 15 -33.28 -16.10 -1.40
N ALA A 16 -34.31 -16.81 -1.88
CA ALA A 16 -34.39 -18.25 -1.72
C ALA A 16 -33.23 -18.98 -2.45
N GLY A 17 -32.90 -18.58 -3.66
CA GLY A 17 -31.75 -19.08 -4.41
C GLY A 17 -30.42 -18.85 -3.70
N PHE A 18 -30.24 -17.66 -3.09
CA PHE A 18 -29.01 -17.32 -2.35
C PHE A 18 -28.87 -18.13 -1.06
N LEU A 19 -29.97 -18.36 -0.32
CA LEU A 19 -29.97 -19.19 0.90
C LEU A 19 -29.72 -20.67 0.60
N VAL A 20 -30.28 -21.20 -0.48
CA VAL A 20 -30.06 -22.58 -0.92
C VAL A 20 -28.61 -22.77 -1.40
N ALA A 21 -28.06 -21.82 -2.14
CA ALA A 21 -26.65 -21.84 -2.55
C ALA A 21 -25.70 -21.77 -1.35
N LYS A 22 -26.02 -20.93 -0.36
CA LYS A 22 -25.24 -20.82 0.89
C LYS A 22 -25.32 -22.09 1.74
N LYS A 23 -26.47 -22.72 1.82
CA LYS A 23 -26.67 -23.99 2.54
C LYS A 23 -25.95 -25.15 1.83
N ARG A 24 -25.99 -25.20 0.52
CA ARG A 24 -25.27 -26.21 -0.30
C ARG A 24 -23.76 -26.05 -0.23
N MET A 25 -23.23 -24.81 -0.16
CA MET A 25 -21.81 -24.56 0.10
C MET A 25 -21.37 -25.01 1.49
N VAL A 26 -22.22 -24.87 2.51
CA VAL A 26 -21.91 -25.32 3.89
C VAL A 26 -21.95 -26.85 3.99
N GLU A 27 -22.85 -27.52 3.26
CA GLU A 27 -22.97 -28.98 3.24
C GLU A 27 -21.86 -29.70 2.43
N LEU A 28 -21.28 -29.01 1.42
CA LEU A 28 -20.16 -29.52 0.61
C LEU A 28 -18.81 -29.43 1.33
N ASN A 29 -18.68 -28.62 2.38
CA ASN A 29 -17.44 -28.40 3.11
C ASN A 29 -17.44 -29.12 4.46
N GLY A 30 -17.70 -30.40 4.50
CA GLY A 30 -17.57 -31.31 5.68
C GLY A 30 -17.00 -30.68 6.96
N GLY A 31 -17.80 -29.96 7.72
CA GLY A 31 -17.65 -29.75 9.17
C GLY A 31 -16.53 -28.88 9.72
N MET A 32 -15.52 -28.46 8.94
CA MET A 32 -14.55 -27.46 9.38
C MET A 32 -14.82 -26.14 8.65
N GLN A 33 -15.10 -25.07 9.38
CA GLN A 33 -15.24 -23.72 8.84
C GLN A 33 -13.88 -23.32 8.25
N GLN A 34 -13.76 -23.42 6.92
CA GLN A 34 -12.53 -23.02 6.22
C GLN A 34 -12.30 -21.51 6.42
N GLY A 35 -11.09 -21.13 6.83
CA GLY A 35 -10.73 -19.75 7.00
C GLY A 35 -10.59 -19.03 5.65
N ILE A 36 -10.48 -17.72 5.72
CA ILE A 36 -10.26 -16.87 4.56
C ILE A 36 -9.15 -15.88 4.84
N VAL A 37 -8.31 -15.61 3.83
CA VAL A 37 -7.23 -14.60 3.92
C VAL A 37 -7.55 -13.44 2.99
N TYR A 38 -7.54 -12.22 3.53
CA TYR A 38 -7.71 -10.97 2.80
C TYR A 38 -6.36 -10.30 2.60
N LEU A 39 -5.88 -10.23 1.36
CA LEU A 39 -4.68 -9.48 0.99
C LEU A 39 -5.09 -8.02 0.78
N LEU A 40 -4.90 -7.18 1.79
CA LEU A 40 -5.46 -5.85 1.87
C LEU A 40 -4.38 -4.77 1.72
N GLY A 41 -4.59 -3.84 0.78
CA GLY A 41 -3.78 -2.64 0.64
C GLY A 41 -4.12 -1.58 1.69
N ALA A 42 -3.12 -1.18 2.46
CA ALA A 42 -3.23 -0.14 3.48
C ALA A 42 -3.21 1.29 2.92
N GLY A 43 -2.89 1.44 1.62
CA GLY A 43 -2.62 2.75 1.05
C GLY A 43 -1.23 3.26 1.38
N PRO A 44 -0.93 4.54 1.04
CA PRO A 44 0.42 5.11 1.01
C PRO A 44 0.90 5.69 2.36
N GLY A 45 0.03 5.79 3.36
CA GLY A 45 0.34 6.39 4.67
C GLY A 45 -0.84 7.10 5.31
N ASP A 46 -1.56 7.96 4.58
CA ASP A 46 -2.79 8.58 5.05
C ASP A 46 -3.90 7.52 5.26
N PRO A 47 -4.39 7.32 6.51
CA PRO A 47 -5.47 6.37 6.78
C PRO A 47 -6.76 6.67 6.00
N GLY A 48 -6.98 7.93 5.61
CA GLY A 48 -8.13 8.35 4.80
C GLY A 48 -8.12 7.79 3.38
N LEU A 49 -7.01 7.21 2.92
CA LEU A 49 -6.88 6.60 1.60
C LEU A 49 -7.10 5.08 1.60
N ILE A 50 -7.55 4.51 2.71
CA ILE A 50 -7.99 3.11 2.70
C ILE A 50 -9.31 2.98 1.94
N THR A 51 -9.50 1.85 1.27
CA THR A 51 -10.79 1.56 0.64
C THR A 51 -11.88 1.28 1.68
N VAL A 52 -13.15 1.55 1.33
CA VAL A 52 -14.29 1.21 2.19
C VAL A 52 -14.27 -0.28 2.54
N ARG A 53 -14.03 -1.14 1.53
CA ARG A 53 -13.91 -2.59 1.74
C ARG A 53 -12.79 -2.95 2.72
N GLY A 54 -11.64 -2.29 2.59
CA GLY A 54 -10.51 -2.50 3.51
C GLY A 54 -10.84 -2.13 4.95
N ARG A 55 -11.56 -1.03 5.15
CA ARG A 55 -12.00 -0.59 6.47
C ARG A 55 -12.99 -1.56 7.12
N GLU A 56 -13.92 -2.12 6.33
CA GLU A 56 -14.87 -3.15 6.78
C GLU A 56 -14.15 -4.43 7.22
N LEU A 57 -13.22 -4.92 6.40
CA LEU A 57 -12.48 -6.15 6.67
C LEU A 57 -11.59 -6.05 7.92
N LEU A 58 -10.95 -4.89 8.15
CA LEU A 58 -10.21 -4.66 9.38
C LEU A 58 -11.12 -4.80 10.61
N GLY A 59 -12.36 -4.30 10.54
CA GLY A 59 -13.34 -4.43 11.63
C GLY A 59 -13.82 -5.86 11.91
N MET A 60 -13.57 -6.80 11.00
CA MET A 60 -13.99 -8.21 11.11
C MET A 60 -12.81 -9.19 11.31
N ALA A 61 -11.57 -8.69 11.37
CA ALA A 61 -10.38 -9.52 11.44
C ALA A 61 -10.29 -10.28 12.77
N GLU A 62 -10.05 -11.58 12.72
CA GLU A 62 -9.66 -12.38 13.88
C GLU A 62 -8.14 -12.38 14.05
N VAL A 63 -7.40 -12.31 12.94
CA VAL A 63 -5.94 -12.19 12.92
C VAL A 63 -5.55 -11.10 11.94
N LEU A 64 -4.70 -10.17 12.39
CA LEU A 64 -4.07 -9.14 11.57
C LEU A 64 -2.59 -9.44 11.40
N VAL A 65 -2.15 -9.74 10.18
CA VAL A 65 -0.74 -9.89 9.81
C VAL A 65 -0.31 -8.62 9.09
N TYR A 66 0.66 -7.86 9.62
CA TYR A 66 1.00 -6.52 9.12
C TYR A 66 2.50 -6.22 9.13
N ASP A 67 2.91 -5.25 8.32
CA ASP A 67 4.30 -4.77 8.22
C ASP A 67 4.46 -3.31 8.70
N ALA A 68 5.68 -2.78 8.63
CA ALA A 68 6.06 -1.47 9.15
C ALA A 68 5.51 -0.28 8.34
N LEU A 69 5.00 -0.49 7.13
CA LEU A 69 4.46 0.58 6.28
C LEU A 69 2.97 0.81 6.53
N SER A 70 2.33 -0.02 7.35
CA SER A 70 0.93 0.16 7.74
C SER A 70 0.80 1.26 8.78
N SER A 71 -0.17 2.16 8.61
CA SER A 71 -0.43 3.23 9.59
C SER A 71 -0.82 2.65 10.96
N ALA A 72 -0.22 3.19 12.03
CA ALA A 72 -0.53 2.80 13.40
C ALA A 72 -2.03 2.98 13.76
N GLU A 73 -2.71 3.93 13.12
CA GLU A 73 -4.15 4.13 13.29
C GLU A 73 -4.97 2.94 12.80
N MET A 74 -4.60 2.34 11.67
CA MET A 74 -5.32 1.18 11.12
C MET A 74 -5.28 -0.02 12.07
N LEU A 75 -4.21 -0.14 12.88
CA LEU A 75 -4.11 -1.17 13.91
C LEU A 75 -5.16 -0.99 15.03
N ASN A 76 -5.74 0.19 15.16
CA ASN A 76 -6.80 0.47 16.13
C ASN A 76 -8.20 0.16 15.58
N TRP A 77 -8.33 -0.15 14.29
CA TRP A 77 -9.61 -0.46 13.66
C TRP A 77 -10.01 -1.92 13.74
N VAL A 78 -9.09 -2.79 14.13
CA VAL A 78 -9.39 -4.20 14.35
C VAL A 78 -10.03 -4.42 15.72
N PRO A 79 -10.85 -5.49 15.91
CA PRO A 79 -11.41 -5.85 17.19
C PRO A 79 -10.35 -5.99 18.30
N VAL A 80 -10.74 -5.73 19.55
CA VAL A 80 -9.83 -5.86 20.71
C VAL A 80 -9.28 -7.28 20.83
N ALA A 81 -10.11 -8.29 20.53
CA ALA A 81 -9.74 -9.71 20.55
C ALA A 81 -8.92 -10.15 19.33
N CYS A 82 -8.69 -9.28 18.34
CA CYS A 82 -7.91 -9.62 17.15
C CYS A 82 -6.44 -9.86 17.51
N GLU A 83 -5.92 -11.02 17.16
CA GLU A 83 -4.51 -11.33 17.24
C GLU A 83 -3.71 -10.46 16.23
N ARG A 84 -2.59 -9.84 16.66
CA ARG A 84 -1.78 -8.96 15.81
C ARG A 84 -0.38 -9.53 15.65
N ILE A 85 -0.04 -9.91 14.42
CA ILE A 85 1.24 -10.52 14.08
C ILE A 85 2.03 -9.56 13.19
N PHE A 86 3.13 -9.03 13.72
CA PHE A 86 4.04 -8.17 12.97
C PHE A 86 5.08 -9.01 12.21
N VAL A 87 5.17 -8.82 10.89
CA VAL A 87 6.08 -9.57 10.02
C VAL A 87 7.17 -8.70 9.36
N GLY A 88 7.16 -7.39 9.64
CA GLY A 88 8.13 -6.44 9.07
C GLY A 88 9.49 -6.43 9.78
N LYS A 89 10.42 -5.60 9.28
CA LYS A 89 11.72 -5.35 9.93
C LYS A 89 11.54 -4.57 11.23
N ARG A 90 12.18 -5.02 12.32
CA ARG A 90 12.38 -4.24 13.55
C ARG A 90 13.87 -4.02 13.76
N ALA A 91 14.23 -2.99 14.53
CA ALA A 91 15.62 -2.65 14.83
C ALA A 91 16.47 -3.83 15.39
N SER A 92 15.82 -4.83 16.02
CA SER A 92 16.45 -5.98 16.65
C SER A 92 16.14 -7.33 15.98
N ARG A 93 15.34 -7.37 14.91
CA ARG A 93 14.97 -8.62 14.21
C ARG A 93 14.89 -8.38 12.70
N HIS A 94 15.47 -9.31 11.92
CA HIS A 94 15.25 -9.37 10.48
C HIS A 94 13.75 -9.51 10.19
N ALA A 95 13.29 -8.98 9.02
CA ALA A 95 11.97 -9.29 8.55
C ALA A 95 11.82 -10.80 8.38
N LEU A 96 10.62 -11.33 8.60
CA LEU A 96 10.36 -12.73 8.25
C LEU A 96 10.62 -12.92 6.74
N PRO A 97 11.32 -13.99 6.33
CA PRO A 97 11.41 -14.38 4.92
C PRO A 97 10.01 -14.55 4.31
N GLN A 98 9.89 -14.30 3.01
CA GLN A 98 8.58 -14.37 2.36
C GLN A 98 7.95 -15.75 2.45
N GLU A 99 8.75 -16.80 2.36
CA GLU A 99 8.32 -18.19 2.50
C GLU A 99 7.68 -18.45 3.88
N GLU A 100 8.23 -17.85 4.93
CA GLU A 100 7.68 -17.96 6.28
C GLU A 100 6.37 -17.17 6.43
N ILE A 101 6.25 -16.00 5.76
CA ILE A 101 4.98 -15.24 5.72
C ILE A 101 3.92 -16.07 4.98
N ASN A 102 4.25 -16.64 3.83
CA ASN A 102 3.35 -17.49 3.05
C ASN A 102 2.87 -18.69 3.90
N ALA A 103 3.80 -19.40 4.54
CA ALA A 103 3.48 -20.53 5.42
C ALA A 103 2.60 -20.10 6.62
N LEU A 104 2.84 -18.93 7.19
CA LEU A 104 2.01 -18.36 8.26
C LEU A 104 0.57 -18.13 7.79
N LEU A 105 0.38 -17.49 6.63
CA LEU A 105 -0.96 -17.22 6.08
C LEU A 105 -1.72 -18.52 5.80
N VAL A 106 -1.07 -19.51 5.18
CA VAL A 106 -1.64 -20.84 4.92
C VAL A 106 -2.04 -21.53 6.24
N ARG A 107 -1.18 -21.53 7.25
CA ARG A 107 -1.47 -22.12 8.55
C ARG A 107 -2.68 -21.48 9.22
N LEU A 108 -2.78 -20.16 9.21
CA LEU A 108 -3.89 -19.42 9.79
C LEU A 108 -5.20 -19.69 9.03
N GLY A 109 -5.17 -19.75 7.70
CA GLY A 109 -6.31 -20.12 6.86
C GLY A 109 -6.80 -21.54 7.14
N ARG A 110 -5.89 -22.53 7.27
CA ARG A 110 -6.22 -23.91 7.66
C ARG A 110 -6.82 -24.00 9.06
N ALA A 111 -6.45 -23.10 9.95
CA ALA A 111 -7.02 -23.01 11.30
C ALA A 111 -8.44 -22.38 11.33
N GLY A 112 -9.05 -22.13 10.18
CA GLY A 112 -10.42 -21.58 10.09
C GLY A 112 -10.52 -20.08 10.38
N LYS A 113 -9.40 -19.33 10.42
CA LYS A 113 -9.36 -17.90 10.80
C LYS A 113 -9.73 -16.97 9.67
N LYS A 114 -10.37 -15.84 10.03
CA LYS A 114 -10.50 -14.65 9.16
C LYS A 114 -9.25 -13.80 9.32
N VAL A 115 -8.33 -13.93 8.37
CA VAL A 115 -7.02 -13.28 8.39
C VAL A 115 -7.04 -12.06 7.51
N VAL A 116 -6.60 -10.90 8.02
CA VAL A 116 -6.27 -9.74 7.20
C VAL A 116 -4.75 -9.60 7.12
N ARG A 117 -4.19 -9.76 5.93
CA ARG A 117 -2.81 -9.42 5.61
C ARG A 117 -2.76 -7.96 5.12
N LEU A 118 -2.43 -7.05 6.03
CA LEU A 118 -2.36 -5.61 5.74
C LEU A 118 -0.97 -5.25 5.19
N LYS A 119 -0.94 -4.70 3.96
CA LYS A 119 0.27 -4.39 3.19
C LYS A 119 0.32 -2.91 2.84
N GLY A 120 1.46 -2.25 3.00
CA GLY A 120 1.63 -0.86 2.56
C GLY A 120 1.36 -0.68 1.06
N GLY A 121 0.70 0.40 0.66
CA GLY A 121 0.31 0.65 -0.72
C GLY A 121 -0.77 -0.32 -1.22
N ASP A 122 -0.49 -0.96 -2.34
CA ASP A 122 -1.31 -1.98 -2.99
C ASP A 122 -0.65 -3.36 -2.90
N PRO A 123 -1.38 -4.46 -2.63
CA PRO A 123 -0.79 -5.79 -2.47
C PRO A 123 -0.03 -6.28 -3.71
N TYR A 124 -0.48 -5.93 -4.91
CA TYR A 124 0.05 -6.42 -6.18
C TYR A 124 1.04 -5.46 -6.86
N VAL A 125 1.19 -4.23 -6.34
CA VAL A 125 2.16 -3.27 -6.87
C VAL A 125 3.46 -3.34 -6.06
N PHE A 126 4.40 -4.17 -6.49
CA PHE A 126 5.69 -4.45 -5.83
C PHE A 126 5.59 -4.86 -4.36
N GLY A 127 4.41 -5.34 -3.94
CA GLY A 127 4.11 -5.76 -2.57
C GLY A 127 4.29 -7.27 -2.33
N ARG A 128 4.68 -8.06 -3.32
CA ARG A 128 4.79 -9.52 -3.26
C ARG A 128 3.47 -10.24 -2.93
N GLY A 129 2.34 -9.54 -3.07
CA GLY A 129 1.01 -10.13 -2.82
C GLY A 129 0.67 -11.27 -3.79
N GLY A 130 1.24 -11.29 -5.01
CA GLY A 130 1.14 -12.41 -5.94
C GLY A 130 1.69 -13.70 -5.34
N GLU A 131 2.89 -13.66 -4.76
CA GLU A 131 3.52 -14.82 -4.12
C GLU A 131 2.71 -15.32 -2.89
N GLU A 132 2.08 -14.40 -2.14
CA GLU A 132 1.18 -14.75 -1.03
C GLU A 132 -0.10 -15.41 -1.57
N ALA A 133 -0.67 -14.90 -2.68
CA ALA A 133 -1.87 -15.44 -3.33
C ALA A 133 -1.60 -16.83 -3.93
N ASP A 134 -0.45 -17.03 -4.60
CA ASP A 134 -0.04 -18.32 -5.16
C ASP A 134 0.03 -19.40 -4.07
N ALA A 135 0.69 -19.10 -2.95
CA ALA A 135 0.81 -20.02 -1.82
C ALA A 135 -0.56 -20.38 -1.20
N LEU A 136 -1.49 -19.42 -1.12
CA LEU A 136 -2.85 -19.65 -0.64
C LEU A 136 -3.64 -20.53 -1.62
N HIS A 137 -3.53 -20.24 -2.93
CA HIS A 137 -4.17 -21.00 -3.99
C HIS A 137 -3.70 -22.47 -4.00
N GLU A 138 -2.39 -22.69 -3.99
CA GLU A 138 -1.79 -24.03 -3.93
C GLU A 138 -2.23 -24.84 -2.69
N ALA A 139 -2.41 -24.12 -1.57
CA ALA A 139 -2.88 -24.73 -0.32
C ALA A 139 -4.41 -24.94 -0.26
N GLY A 140 -5.17 -24.50 -1.28
CA GLY A 140 -6.63 -24.55 -1.31
C GLY A 140 -7.32 -23.64 -0.29
N ILE A 141 -6.64 -22.56 0.15
CA ILE A 141 -7.18 -21.58 1.09
C ILE A 141 -7.91 -20.47 0.33
N PRO A 142 -9.20 -20.19 0.64
CA PRO A 142 -9.92 -19.06 0.07
C PRO A 142 -9.22 -17.73 0.38
N PHE A 143 -9.10 -16.87 -0.62
CA PHE A 143 -8.58 -15.52 -0.41
C PHE A 143 -9.32 -14.48 -1.25
N GLU A 144 -9.25 -13.22 -0.81
CA GLU A 144 -9.74 -12.03 -1.52
C GLU A 144 -8.62 -11.01 -1.57
N VAL A 145 -8.41 -10.39 -2.73
CA VAL A 145 -7.46 -9.28 -2.88
C VAL A 145 -8.24 -7.98 -2.88
N VAL A 146 -7.90 -7.09 -1.95
CA VAL A 146 -8.49 -5.76 -1.85
C VAL A 146 -7.43 -4.73 -2.21
N PRO A 147 -7.52 -4.10 -3.39
CA PRO A 147 -6.57 -3.08 -3.80
C PRO A 147 -6.42 -1.95 -2.80
N GLY A 148 -5.25 -1.34 -2.79
CA GLY A 148 -4.96 -0.13 -2.05
C GLY A 148 -4.41 0.97 -2.95
N VAL A 149 -4.44 2.22 -2.50
CA VAL A 149 -3.83 3.31 -3.26
C VAL A 149 -2.31 3.17 -3.19
N THR A 150 -1.68 2.89 -4.33
CA THR A 150 -0.22 2.77 -4.39
C THR A 150 0.47 4.12 -4.21
N SER A 151 1.61 4.13 -3.52
CA SER A 151 2.45 5.33 -3.38
C SER A 151 2.96 5.88 -4.71
N ALA A 152 3.00 5.05 -5.77
CA ALA A 152 3.36 5.49 -7.12
C ALA A 152 2.41 6.56 -7.68
N ILE A 153 1.16 6.59 -7.22
CA ILE A 153 0.15 7.57 -7.61
C ILE A 153 -0.06 8.61 -6.51
N ALA A 154 -0.26 8.16 -5.27
CA ALA A 154 -0.58 9.07 -4.18
C ALA A 154 0.59 9.95 -3.75
N GLY A 155 1.83 9.43 -3.80
CA GLY A 155 3.01 10.21 -3.45
C GLY A 155 3.18 11.45 -4.32
N PRO A 156 3.21 11.32 -5.64
CA PRO A 156 3.20 12.47 -6.55
C PRO A 156 2.00 13.39 -6.33
N ALA A 157 0.79 12.86 -6.20
CA ALA A 157 -0.43 13.66 -6.03
C ALA A 157 -0.38 14.55 -4.79
N TYR A 158 0.11 14.04 -3.66
CA TYR A 158 0.29 14.81 -2.43
C TYR A 158 1.47 15.78 -2.50
N ALA A 159 2.40 15.57 -3.42
CA ALA A 159 3.46 16.53 -3.73
C ALA A 159 3.02 17.56 -4.79
N GLY A 160 1.78 17.53 -5.27
CA GLY A 160 1.30 18.42 -6.33
C GLY A 160 1.87 18.09 -7.71
N ILE A 161 2.18 16.81 -7.97
CA ILE A 161 2.74 16.33 -9.23
C ILE A 161 1.77 15.32 -9.83
N PRO A 162 1.00 15.68 -10.87
CA PRO A 162 0.14 14.71 -11.57
C PRO A 162 1.03 13.72 -12.35
N VAL A 163 0.85 12.40 -12.18
CA VAL A 163 1.65 11.41 -12.93
C VAL A 163 1.33 11.41 -14.43
N THR A 164 0.15 11.93 -14.82
CA THR A 164 -0.24 12.19 -16.20
C THR A 164 -0.80 13.59 -16.33
N HIS A 165 -0.52 14.28 -17.43
CA HIS A 165 -1.08 15.58 -17.73
C HIS A 165 -1.15 15.75 -19.25
N ARG A 166 -2.31 16.16 -19.78
CA ARG A 166 -2.54 16.25 -21.24
C ARG A 166 -1.50 17.08 -21.97
N GLY A 167 -0.95 18.13 -21.32
CA GLY A 167 0.08 19.00 -21.90
C GLY A 167 1.49 18.42 -21.90
N TYR A 168 1.75 17.31 -21.17
CA TYR A 168 3.10 16.77 -21.00
C TYR A 168 3.23 15.31 -21.42
N CYS A 169 2.25 14.46 -21.13
CA CYS A 169 2.40 13.03 -21.40
C CYS A 169 1.05 12.30 -21.52
N THR A 170 1.08 11.22 -22.30
CA THR A 170 -0.06 10.31 -22.51
C THR A 170 0.13 8.96 -21.80
N GLN A 171 1.31 8.75 -21.21
CA GLN A 171 1.67 7.50 -20.51
C GLN A 171 2.57 7.78 -19.31
N PHE A 172 2.60 6.83 -18.36
CA PHE A 172 3.58 6.81 -17.30
C PHE A 172 4.03 5.36 -17.02
N THR A 173 5.27 5.20 -16.58
CA THR A 173 5.89 3.91 -16.28
C THR A 173 6.19 3.84 -14.80
N VAL A 174 5.74 2.78 -14.13
CA VAL A 174 6.10 2.49 -12.73
C VAL A 174 7.09 1.33 -12.70
N PHE A 175 8.19 1.50 -11.99
CA PHE A 175 9.21 0.46 -11.84
C PHE A 175 9.81 0.45 -10.44
N THR A 176 10.48 -0.64 -10.09
CA THR A 176 11.20 -0.77 -8.82
C THR A 176 12.69 -0.48 -9.01
N GLY A 177 13.29 0.27 -8.09
CA GLY A 177 14.75 0.45 -8.04
C GLY A 177 15.46 -0.63 -7.22
N HIS A 178 14.72 -1.58 -6.65
CA HIS A 178 15.26 -2.68 -5.84
C HIS A 178 14.83 -4.01 -6.43
N GLU A 179 15.80 -4.88 -6.67
CA GLU A 179 15.59 -6.29 -7.02
C GLU A 179 16.06 -7.16 -5.86
N GLY A 180 15.46 -8.33 -5.70
CA GLY A 180 15.84 -9.28 -4.65
C GLY A 180 17.34 -9.66 -4.74
N GLU A 181 17.99 -9.77 -3.59
CA GLU A 181 19.44 -10.02 -3.47
C GLU A 181 19.91 -11.32 -4.16
N ASN A 182 19.00 -12.26 -4.42
CA ASN A 182 19.30 -13.57 -4.99
C ASN A 182 19.22 -13.65 -6.53
N LYS A 183 18.99 -12.53 -7.23
CA LYS A 183 18.98 -12.54 -8.71
C LYS A 183 20.38 -12.52 -9.28
N LYS A 184 20.74 -13.56 -10.06
CA LYS A 184 22.02 -13.68 -10.78
C LYS A 184 22.22 -12.60 -11.86
N ALA A 185 21.14 -12.01 -12.37
CA ALA A 185 21.16 -10.91 -13.33
C ALA A 185 20.00 -9.96 -13.05
N SER A 186 20.22 -8.65 -13.24
CA SER A 186 19.16 -7.64 -13.13
C SER A 186 18.10 -7.89 -14.21
N SER A 187 16.83 -7.90 -13.81
CA SER A 187 15.69 -7.92 -14.73
C SER A 187 15.19 -6.50 -15.04
N LEU A 188 15.83 -5.48 -14.43
CA LEU A 188 15.46 -4.08 -14.62
C LEU A 188 15.97 -3.56 -15.97
N ASN A 189 15.07 -3.42 -16.92
CA ASN A 189 15.39 -2.89 -18.25
C ASN A 189 15.51 -1.36 -18.21
N LEU A 190 16.61 -0.85 -17.64
CA LEU A 190 16.86 0.60 -17.55
C LEU A 190 16.94 1.28 -18.91
N LYS A 191 17.42 0.58 -19.96
CA LYS A 191 17.41 1.09 -21.34
C LYS A 191 15.97 1.34 -21.80
N GLY A 192 15.09 0.34 -21.71
CA GLY A 192 13.69 0.49 -22.10
C GLY A 192 12.96 1.54 -21.27
N ILE A 193 13.32 1.68 -19.97
CA ILE A 193 12.76 2.74 -19.11
C ILE A 193 13.25 4.13 -19.57
N ALA A 194 14.52 4.28 -19.92
CA ALA A 194 15.07 5.54 -20.43
C ALA A 194 14.39 5.98 -21.74
N GLU A 195 14.20 5.03 -22.67
CA GLU A 195 13.56 5.23 -23.96
C GLU A 195 12.04 5.46 -23.86
N ALA A 196 11.40 4.97 -22.78
CA ALA A 196 9.96 5.15 -22.57
C ALA A 196 9.62 6.64 -22.44
N GLN A 197 8.63 7.09 -23.20
CA GLN A 197 8.13 8.46 -23.12
C GLN A 197 7.26 8.65 -21.87
N GLY A 198 7.05 9.92 -21.51
CA GLY A 198 6.20 10.30 -20.41
C GLY A 198 6.85 10.22 -19.03
N THR A 199 6.01 10.15 -18.01
CA THR A 199 6.45 10.17 -16.61
C THR A 199 6.99 8.81 -16.18
N LYS A 200 8.08 8.82 -15.43
CA LYS A 200 8.66 7.62 -14.82
C LYS A 200 8.54 7.74 -13.30
N VAL A 201 8.03 6.69 -12.66
CA VAL A 201 7.85 6.64 -11.20
C VAL A 201 8.61 5.44 -10.65
N MET A 202 9.62 5.70 -9.82
CA MET A 202 10.46 4.67 -9.21
C MET A 202 10.07 4.47 -7.75
N LEU A 203 9.77 3.23 -7.39
CA LEU A 203 9.57 2.78 -6.02
C LEU A 203 10.81 2.05 -5.51
N MET A 204 11.03 2.06 -4.18
CA MET A 204 12.11 1.33 -3.50
C MET A 204 13.53 1.61 -4.03
N GLY A 205 13.75 2.74 -4.70
CA GLY A 205 15.01 3.04 -5.40
C GLY A 205 15.94 4.00 -4.67
N MET A 206 15.65 4.44 -3.44
CA MET A 206 16.43 5.50 -2.79
C MET A 206 17.90 5.16 -2.57
N GLN A 207 18.23 3.91 -2.26
CA GLN A 207 19.62 3.47 -2.05
C GLN A 207 20.44 3.45 -3.34
N LYS A 208 19.76 3.26 -4.48
CA LYS A 208 20.38 3.20 -5.82
C LYS A 208 20.02 4.41 -6.69
N LEU A 209 19.55 5.51 -6.08
CA LEU A 209 19.06 6.67 -6.83
C LEU A 209 20.12 7.25 -7.76
N ALA A 210 21.37 7.37 -7.30
CA ALA A 210 22.47 7.89 -8.11
C ALA A 210 22.76 6.97 -9.30
N ASP A 211 22.93 5.67 -9.05
CA ASP A 211 23.24 4.67 -10.07
C ASP A 211 22.13 4.58 -11.13
N VAL A 212 20.86 4.63 -10.69
CA VAL A 212 19.72 4.60 -11.61
C VAL A 212 19.66 5.87 -12.46
N CYS A 213 19.85 7.05 -11.87
CA CYS A 213 19.86 8.31 -12.62
C CYS A 213 21.02 8.34 -13.64
N GLU A 214 22.22 7.91 -13.25
CA GLU A 214 23.37 7.81 -14.13
C GLU A 214 23.12 6.84 -15.30
N ALA A 215 22.60 5.66 -15.01
CA ALA A 215 22.26 4.67 -16.03
C ALA A 215 21.17 5.17 -16.99
N LEU A 216 20.12 5.83 -16.49
CA LEU A 216 19.11 6.43 -17.36
C LEU A 216 19.71 7.48 -18.31
N ILE A 217 20.60 8.33 -17.81
CA ILE A 217 21.33 9.31 -18.64
C ILE A 217 22.21 8.59 -19.68
N GLY A 218 22.92 7.55 -19.26
CA GLY A 218 23.76 6.75 -20.17
C GLY A 218 22.97 6.05 -21.29
N TYR A 219 21.68 5.77 -21.06
CA TYR A 219 20.76 5.24 -22.07
C TYR A 219 19.94 6.32 -22.81
N GLY A 220 20.34 7.59 -22.72
CA GLY A 220 19.76 8.67 -23.51
C GLY A 220 18.65 9.48 -22.83
N GLN A 221 18.38 9.26 -21.54
CA GLN A 221 17.51 10.17 -20.80
C GLN A 221 18.18 11.54 -20.66
N GLU A 222 17.51 12.61 -21.11
CA GLU A 222 18.01 13.96 -20.98
C GLU A 222 18.31 14.32 -19.51
N PRO A 223 19.56 14.75 -19.17
CA PRO A 223 19.97 15.07 -17.79
C PRO A 223 19.17 16.22 -17.15
N SER A 224 18.62 17.11 -17.96
CA SER A 224 17.87 18.30 -17.55
C SER A 224 16.40 18.02 -17.22
N VAL A 225 15.87 16.84 -17.53
CA VAL A 225 14.48 16.48 -17.23
C VAL A 225 14.19 16.64 -15.74
N PRO A 226 13.11 17.33 -15.37
CA PRO A 226 12.71 17.52 -13.98
C PRO A 226 12.47 16.20 -13.24
N ALA A 227 12.88 16.18 -11.98
CA ALA A 227 12.70 15.02 -11.11
C ALA A 227 12.41 15.44 -9.67
N ALA A 228 11.69 14.61 -8.94
CA ALA A 228 11.35 14.82 -7.52
C ALA A 228 11.47 13.53 -6.73
N ALA A 229 11.87 13.63 -5.47
CA ALA A 229 11.80 12.56 -4.48
C ALA A 229 10.84 12.98 -3.37
N VAL A 230 9.85 12.15 -3.06
CA VAL A 230 8.81 12.40 -2.06
C VAL A 230 8.93 11.34 -0.98
N GLN A 231 9.44 11.73 0.18
CA GLN A 231 9.63 10.88 1.36
C GLN A 231 8.39 10.97 2.27
N TRP A 232 8.02 9.87 2.91
CA TRP A 232 6.87 9.77 3.81
C TRP A 232 5.61 10.39 3.21
N ALA A 233 5.40 10.15 1.93
CA ALA A 233 4.29 10.74 1.17
C ALA A 233 2.95 10.51 1.86
N THR A 234 2.05 11.50 1.73
CA THR A 234 0.69 11.52 2.31
C THR A 234 0.61 11.64 3.83
N THR A 235 1.73 11.81 4.52
CA THR A 235 1.76 12.03 5.97
C THR A 235 2.14 13.47 6.32
N GLY A 236 1.84 13.90 7.54
CA GLY A 236 2.19 15.24 8.01
C GLY A 236 3.70 15.52 8.10
N ILE A 237 4.53 14.50 7.91
CA ILE A 237 6.00 14.59 7.86
C ILE A 237 6.57 14.41 6.45
N GLN A 238 5.72 14.50 5.43
CA GLN A 238 6.17 14.43 4.03
C GLN A 238 7.30 15.43 3.77
N ARG A 239 8.27 15.01 2.97
CA ARG A 239 9.37 15.86 2.52
C ARG A 239 9.57 15.67 1.02
N THR A 240 9.53 16.76 0.27
CA THR A 240 9.73 16.72 -1.18
C THR A 240 10.98 17.47 -1.56
N VAL A 241 11.84 16.80 -2.33
CA VAL A 241 13.07 17.40 -2.93
C VAL A 241 12.91 17.36 -4.44
N THR A 242 13.09 18.51 -5.09
CA THR A 242 13.04 18.64 -6.55
C THR A 242 14.42 18.92 -7.13
N GLY A 243 14.60 18.55 -8.38
CA GLY A 243 15.81 18.78 -9.15
C GLY A 243 15.62 18.34 -10.60
N THR A 244 16.69 17.89 -11.22
CA THR A 244 16.68 17.22 -12.52
C THR A 244 17.21 15.80 -12.34
N VAL A 245 17.09 14.94 -13.35
CA VAL A 245 17.67 13.58 -13.30
C VAL A 245 19.14 13.65 -12.86
N LYS A 246 19.91 14.61 -13.38
CA LYS A 246 21.34 14.79 -13.03
C LYS A 246 21.54 15.28 -11.59
N THR A 247 20.71 16.20 -11.11
CA THR A 247 20.99 16.92 -9.85
C THR A 247 20.23 16.36 -8.65
N LEU A 248 19.18 15.57 -8.87
CA LEU A 248 18.33 15.03 -7.80
C LEU A 248 19.10 14.19 -6.77
N PRO A 249 20.02 13.27 -7.16
CA PRO A 249 20.75 12.46 -6.18
C PRO A 249 21.51 13.30 -5.15
N ALA A 250 22.28 14.28 -5.61
CA ALA A 250 23.05 15.18 -4.72
C ALA A 250 22.13 16.05 -3.84
N ARG A 251 21.00 16.52 -4.37
CA ARG A 251 20.03 17.31 -3.61
C ARG A 251 19.35 16.47 -2.52
N VAL A 252 18.98 15.24 -2.83
CA VAL A 252 18.40 14.27 -1.88
C VAL A 252 19.37 13.96 -0.75
N GLN A 253 20.64 13.70 -1.09
CA GLN A 253 21.70 13.47 -0.10
C GLN A 253 21.89 14.69 0.81
N LYS A 254 22.02 15.90 0.24
CA LYS A 254 22.15 17.15 1.01
C LYS A 254 20.95 17.41 1.93
N ALA A 255 19.75 17.07 1.47
CA ALA A 255 18.52 17.23 2.26
C ALA A 255 18.34 16.13 3.32
N GLY A 256 19.14 15.07 3.33
CA GLY A 256 18.97 13.92 4.22
C GLY A 256 17.63 13.20 4.01
N VAL A 257 17.16 13.13 2.75
CA VAL A 257 15.93 12.42 2.39
C VAL A 257 16.28 10.98 2.03
N GLY A 258 15.56 10.01 2.59
CA GLY A 258 15.81 8.58 2.40
C GLY A 258 14.51 7.77 2.23
N ALA A 259 14.63 6.45 2.40
CA ALA A 259 13.47 5.57 2.37
C ALA A 259 12.58 5.76 3.64
N PRO A 260 11.25 5.51 3.54
CA PRO A 260 10.53 5.21 2.31
C PRO A 260 10.28 6.48 1.46
N ALA A 261 10.50 6.40 0.16
CA ALA A 261 10.22 7.49 -0.76
C ALA A 261 9.88 6.98 -2.16
N VAL A 262 9.14 7.81 -2.90
CA VAL A 262 8.86 7.64 -4.32
C VAL A 262 9.63 8.70 -5.11
N VAL A 263 10.18 8.31 -6.27
CA VAL A 263 10.87 9.23 -7.18
C VAL A 263 10.05 9.38 -8.45
N VAL A 264 9.85 10.62 -8.89
CA VAL A 264 9.13 10.96 -10.12
C VAL A 264 10.09 11.66 -11.06
N ILE A 265 10.12 11.26 -12.32
CA ILE A 265 10.93 11.83 -13.39
C ILE A 265 10.01 12.21 -14.55
N GLY A 266 10.03 13.45 -14.98
CA GLY A 266 9.23 13.94 -16.10
C GLY A 266 8.83 15.41 -15.95
N ASP A 267 8.41 16.02 -17.05
CA ASP A 267 8.04 17.44 -17.10
C ASP A 267 6.85 17.78 -16.17
N VAL A 268 6.02 16.81 -15.83
CA VAL A 268 4.91 16.96 -14.86
C VAL A 268 5.38 17.46 -13.47
N VAL A 269 6.66 17.31 -13.15
CA VAL A 269 7.23 17.81 -11.88
C VAL A 269 7.15 19.34 -11.80
N LYS A 270 7.12 20.04 -12.93
CA LYS A 270 6.97 21.51 -13.01
C LYS A 270 5.62 21.96 -12.44
N GLU A 271 4.58 21.15 -12.56
CA GLU A 271 3.23 21.46 -12.07
C GLU A 271 3.19 21.66 -10.56
N ARG A 272 4.15 21.10 -9.81
CA ARG A 272 4.24 21.27 -8.37
C ARG A 272 4.26 22.73 -7.92
N GLU A 273 4.80 23.64 -8.71
CA GLU A 273 4.85 25.08 -8.35
C GLU A 273 3.43 25.63 -8.10
N SER A 274 2.49 25.24 -8.94
CA SER A 274 1.09 25.66 -8.87
C SER A 274 0.20 24.70 -8.08
N LEU A 275 0.41 23.38 -8.21
CA LEU A 275 -0.48 22.34 -7.69
C LEU A 275 -0.11 21.80 -6.31
N ASN A 276 0.95 22.29 -5.68
CA ASN A 276 1.30 21.87 -4.31
C ASN A 276 0.24 22.35 -3.32
N TRP A 277 -0.68 21.48 -2.97
CA TRP A 277 -1.79 21.78 -2.06
C TRP A 277 -1.54 21.29 -0.63
N PHE A 278 -0.98 20.05 -0.49
CA PHE A 278 -0.88 19.36 0.79
C PHE A 278 0.16 20.00 1.72
N GLU A 279 1.34 20.33 1.19
CA GLU A 279 2.41 20.96 1.98
C GLU A 279 2.13 22.44 2.32
N LYS A 280 1.06 23.02 1.75
CA LYS A 280 0.56 24.37 2.08
C LYS A 280 -0.52 24.36 3.16
N LEU A 281 -0.94 23.19 3.65
CA LEU A 281 -1.94 23.08 4.70
C LEU A 281 -1.43 23.71 6.02
N PRO A 282 -2.32 24.34 6.81
CA PRO A 282 -1.90 25.17 7.95
C PRO A 282 -1.15 24.45 9.06
N LEU A 283 -1.33 23.14 9.18
CA LEU A 283 -0.63 22.32 10.18
C LEU A 283 0.40 21.36 9.57
N PHE A 284 0.71 21.50 8.27
CA PHE A 284 1.73 20.69 7.64
C PHE A 284 3.08 20.83 8.35
N GLY A 285 3.77 19.71 8.55
CA GLY A 285 5.05 19.66 9.27
C GLY A 285 4.92 19.77 10.80
N LYS A 286 3.70 19.92 11.34
CA LYS A 286 3.47 19.93 12.80
C LYS A 286 3.18 18.52 13.29
N ARG A 287 3.88 18.10 14.36
CA ARG A 287 3.58 16.88 15.12
C ARG A 287 2.72 17.24 16.33
N ILE A 288 1.54 16.65 16.42
CA ILE A 288 0.55 16.95 17.46
C ILE A 288 0.23 15.65 18.21
N VAL A 289 0.47 15.66 19.51
CA VAL A 289 0.10 14.56 20.41
C VAL A 289 -1.32 14.77 20.91
N VAL A 290 -2.19 13.77 20.70
CA VAL A 290 -3.57 13.79 21.21
C VAL A 290 -3.66 12.86 22.42
N THR A 291 -3.72 13.43 23.61
CA THR A 291 -3.67 12.72 24.90
C THR A 291 -5.02 12.15 25.36
N ARG A 292 -6.03 12.09 24.49
CA ARG A 292 -7.35 11.52 24.79
C ARG A 292 -7.38 10.00 24.61
N THR A 293 -8.39 9.37 25.21
CA THR A 293 -8.65 7.95 24.96
C THR A 293 -8.92 7.72 23.47
N ARG A 294 -8.58 6.55 22.95
CA ARG A 294 -8.75 6.19 21.52
C ARG A 294 -10.17 6.42 21.00
N ALA A 295 -11.19 6.13 21.83
CA ALA A 295 -12.58 6.34 21.45
C ALA A 295 -12.95 7.82 21.26
N GLN A 296 -12.29 8.73 21.98
CA GLN A 296 -12.55 10.17 21.94
C GLN A 296 -11.62 10.94 21.01
N ALA A 297 -10.47 10.35 20.65
CA ALA A 297 -9.44 10.99 19.84
C ALA A 297 -9.76 10.98 18.32
N GLY A 298 -10.59 10.07 17.84
CA GLY A 298 -10.73 9.76 16.40
C GLY A 298 -11.13 10.98 15.55
N GLU A 299 -12.16 11.73 15.96
CA GLU A 299 -12.63 12.87 15.17
C GLU A 299 -11.61 14.03 15.17
N LEU A 300 -11.06 14.35 16.34
CA LEU A 300 -10.06 15.41 16.47
C LEU A 300 -8.80 15.07 15.66
N SER A 301 -8.32 13.82 15.78
CA SER A 301 -7.17 13.35 15.00
C SER A 301 -7.41 13.43 13.50
N ALA A 302 -8.60 13.05 13.04
CA ALA A 302 -8.97 13.14 11.62
C ALA A 302 -9.04 14.61 11.14
N ARG A 303 -9.54 15.53 11.96
CA ARG A 303 -9.56 16.97 11.64
C ARG A 303 -8.15 17.55 11.57
N LEU A 304 -7.27 17.21 12.51
CA LEU A 304 -5.88 17.67 12.53
C LEU A 304 -5.10 17.16 11.31
N ARG A 305 -5.28 15.89 10.92
CA ARG A 305 -4.66 15.35 9.70
C ARG A 305 -5.16 16.04 8.44
N ARG A 306 -6.45 16.33 8.32
CA ARG A 306 -7.00 17.09 7.19
C ARG A 306 -6.39 18.49 7.06
N LEU A 307 -5.87 19.06 8.15
CA LEU A 307 -5.10 20.30 8.16
C LEU A 307 -3.59 20.09 7.92
N GLY A 308 -3.16 18.85 7.66
CA GLY A 308 -1.78 18.51 7.33
C GLY A 308 -0.91 18.08 8.52
N ALA A 309 -1.45 17.95 9.73
CA ALA A 309 -0.67 17.54 10.89
C ALA A 309 -0.29 16.05 10.87
N GLU A 310 0.90 15.75 11.41
CA GLU A 310 1.24 14.41 11.90
C GLU A 310 0.66 14.23 13.30
N VAL A 311 -0.28 13.30 13.45
CA VAL A 311 -0.99 13.08 14.72
C VAL A 311 -0.46 11.82 15.40
N LEU A 312 -0.02 11.97 16.65
CA LEU A 312 0.56 10.93 17.49
C LEU A 312 -0.37 10.60 18.67
#